data_07eea08045b5c8fcd7afdc695ef48ade
#
_entry.id   07eea08045b5c8fcd7afdc695ef48ade
#
_cell.length_a   1.000
_cell.length_b   1.000
_cell.length_c   1.000
_cell.angle_alpha   90.00
_cell.angle_beta   90.00
_cell.angle_gamma   90.00
#
_symmetry.space_group_name_H-M   'P 1'
#
loop_
_entity.id
_entity.type
_entity.pdbx_description
1 polymer ?
#
loop_
_entity_poly.entity_id
_entity_poly.type
_entity_poly.pdbx_seq_one_letter_code
_entity_poly.pdbx_strand_id
1 'polypeptide(L)'
;MEWVIKKKIRIRWYGNKNIITKPIIEIKSKKGFETKKESISIKELNNLNLLNLDNLKTIQEILNFKLKQKKVIYPVLTTHYEREYFISLNGKIRATVDYNLKSIFLNNGSNLDSAI
;
A
#
# COMPACT_ATOMS: atom_id res chain seq x y z
N MET A 1 -17.40 -26.53 5.84
CA MET A 1 -16.25 -25.87 5.19
C MET A 1 -16.16 -24.42 5.66
N GLU A 2 -15.05 -24.05 6.25
CA GLU A 2 -14.82 -22.68 6.63
C GLU A 2 -14.27 -21.86 5.49
N TRP A 3 -14.85 -20.70 5.25
CA TRP A 3 -14.35 -19.76 4.27
C TRP A 3 -13.22 -18.94 4.87
N VAL A 4 -12.05 -18.95 4.23
CA VAL A 4 -10.94 -18.10 4.63
C VAL A 4 -11.09 -16.74 3.95
N ILE A 5 -11.17 -15.69 4.77
CA ILE A 5 -11.20 -14.32 4.26
C ILE A 5 -9.76 -13.83 4.19
N LYS A 6 -9.31 -13.48 2.99
CA LYS A 6 -8.00 -12.88 2.78
C LYS A 6 -8.18 -11.38 2.60
N LYS A 7 -7.41 -10.60 3.34
CA LYS A 7 -7.40 -9.15 3.21
C LYS A 7 -6.01 -8.65 2.91
N LYS A 8 -5.93 -7.69 2.00
CA LYS A 8 -4.72 -6.93 1.74
C LYS A 8 -5.00 -5.46 2.01
N ILE A 9 -4.12 -4.83 2.75
CA ILE A 9 -4.20 -3.41 3.05
C ILE A 9 -2.96 -2.76 2.47
N ARG A 10 -3.16 -1.74 1.65
CA ARG A 10 -2.08 -1.05 0.95
C ARG A 10 -2.28 0.44 1.06
N ILE A 11 -1.19 1.15 1.31
CA ILE A 11 -1.16 2.61 1.24
C ILE A 11 -0.51 2.98 -0.08
N ARG A 12 -1.21 3.73 -0.90
CA ARG A 12 -0.69 4.21 -2.19
C ARG A 12 -0.54 5.72 -2.16
N TRP A 13 0.57 6.22 -2.66
CA TRP A 13 0.76 7.64 -2.92
C TRP A 13 1.67 7.84 -4.12
N TYR A 14 1.65 9.05 -4.66
CA TYR A 14 2.44 9.43 -5.82
C TYR A 14 3.42 10.53 -5.44
N GLY A 15 4.52 10.64 -6.19
CA GLY A 15 5.56 11.64 -5.97
C GLY A 15 6.75 11.06 -5.22
N ASN A 16 7.19 11.75 -4.16
CA ASN A 16 8.39 11.34 -3.42
C ASN A 16 8.17 9.98 -2.73
N LYS A 17 9.06 9.02 -2.97
CA LYS A 17 8.95 7.68 -2.41
C LYS A 17 9.08 7.63 -0.89
N ASN A 18 9.71 8.63 -0.29
CA ASN A 18 9.97 8.66 1.15
C ASN A 18 8.95 9.48 1.93
N ILE A 19 8.15 10.31 1.25
CA ILE A 19 7.18 11.18 1.90
C ILE A 19 5.78 10.83 1.39
N ILE A 20 4.92 10.38 2.29
CA ILE A 20 3.55 10.04 1.96
C ILE A 20 2.78 11.33 1.65
N THR A 21 2.26 11.45 0.45
CA THR A 21 1.51 12.63 0.00
C THR A 21 0.16 12.21 -0.52
N LYS A 22 -0.91 12.76 0.05
CA LYS A 22 -2.30 12.46 -0.33
C LYS A 22 -2.54 10.95 -0.45
N PRO A 23 -2.31 10.19 0.62
CA PRO A 23 -2.37 8.73 0.55
C PRO A 23 -3.80 8.24 0.37
N ILE A 24 -3.90 7.14 -0.35
CA ILE A 24 -5.14 6.37 -0.48
C ILE A 24 -4.90 5.01 0.15
N ILE A 25 -5.75 4.63 1.09
CA ILE A 25 -5.70 3.33 1.72
C ILE A 25 -6.65 2.42 0.94
N GLU A 26 -6.11 1.35 0.38
CA GLU A 26 -6.87 0.36 -0.35
C GLU A 26 -6.98 -0.91 0.46
N ILE A 27 -8.20 -1.39 0.62
CA ILE A 27 -8.48 -2.64 1.32
C ILE A 27 -9.13 -3.58 0.31
N LYS A 28 -8.46 -4.68 0.03
CA LYS A 28 -8.97 -5.72 -0.85
C LYS A 28 -9.28 -6.95 -0.02
N SER A 29 -10.54 -7.36 -0.04
CA SER A 29 -10.99 -8.56 0.67
C SER A 29 -11.40 -9.62 -0.34
N LYS A 30 -11.02 -10.86 -0.10
CA LYS A 30 -11.42 -11.98 -0.92
C LYS A 30 -12.00 -13.08 -0.03
N LYS A 31 -13.22 -13.48 -0.34
CA LYS A 31 -13.91 -14.60 0.33
C LYS A 31 -14.45 -15.52 -0.75
N GLY A 32 -13.85 -16.72 -0.90
CA GLY A 32 -14.19 -17.62 -1.98
C GLY A 32 -13.93 -16.95 -3.34
N PHE A 33 -14.96 -16.82 -4.15
CA PHE A 33 -14.89 -16.17 -5.46
C PHE A 33 -15.25 -14.68 -5.42
N GLU A 34 -15.71 -14.19 -4.30
CA GLU A 34 -16.07 -12.79 -4.16
C GLU A 34 -14.86 -11.94 -3.80
N THR A 35 -14.70 -10.83 -4.51
CA THR A 35 -13.67 -9.83 -4.23
C THR A 35 -14.34 -8.49 -3.95
N LYS A 36 -13.97 -7.88 -2.83
CA LYS A 36 -14.45 -6.56 -2.44
C LYS A 36 -13.27 -5.62 -2.32
N LYS A 37 -13.40 -4.42 -2.87
CA LYS A 37 -12.37 -3.37 -2.80
C LYS A 37 -12.96 -2.14 -2.14
N GLU A 38 -12.22 -1.57 -1.20
CA GLU A 38 -12.57 -0.33 -0.54
C GLU A 38 -11.38 0.62 -0.60
N SER A 39 -11.68 1.91 -0.74
CA SER A 39 -10.65 2.96 -0.72
C SER A 39 -11.05 4.02 0.29
N ILE A 40 -10.12 4.40 1.15
CA ILE A 40 -10.34 5.46 2.13
C ILE A 40 -9.14 6.38 2.17
N SER A 41 -9.39 7.62 2.58
CA SER A 41 -8.35 8.62 2.76
C SER A 41 -8.18 8.89 4.25
N ILE A 42 -6.93 8.87 4.71
CA ILE A 42 -6.60 9.14 6.11
C ILE A 42 -5.63 10.32 6.15
N LYS A 43 -6.13 11.47 6.58
CA LYS A 43 -5.37 12.72 6.57
C LYS A 43 -4.14 12.67 7.47
N GLU A 44 -4.21 11.93 8.56
CA GLU A 44 -3.14 11.84 9.54
C GLU A 44 -1.87 11.20 8.99
N LEU A 45 -1.99 10.46 7.86
CA LEU A 45 -0.84 9.86 7.19
C LEU A 45 -0.12 10.81 6.25
N ASN A 46 -0.72 11.96 5.93
CA ASN A 46 -0.15 12.89 4.98
C ASN A 46 1.14 13.52 5.53
N ASN A 47 2.15 13.65 4.67
CA ASN A 47 3.45 14.26 4.96
C ASN A 47 4.34 13.48 5.93
N LEU A 48 4.03 12.24 6.23
CA LEU A 48 4.91 11.40 7.04
C LEU A 48 6.11 10.94 6.22
N ASN A 49 7.31 11.06 6.82
CA ASN A 49 8.56 10.67 6.19
C ASN A 49 8.90 9.23 6.60
N LEU A 50 8.97 8.32 5.60
CA LEU A 50 9.24 6.90 5.84
C LEU A 50 10.69 6.61 6.26
N LEU A 51 11.62 7.56 6.06
CA LEU A 51 12.99 7.41 6.53
C LEU A 51 13.09 7.49 8.06
N ASN A 52 12.08 8.04 8.71
CA ASN A 52 12.02 8.10 10.15
C ASN A 52 11.28 6.86 10.67
N LEU A 53 11.97 6.01 11.42
CA LEU A 53 11.40 4.76 11.95
C LEU A 53 10.24 5.01 12.92
N ASP A 54 10.23 6.12 13.63
CA ASP A 54 9.12 6.49 14.51
C ASP A 54 7.84 6.71 13.72
N ASN A 55 7.95 7.18 12.48
CA ASN A 55 6.79 7.35 11.61
C ASN A 55 6.18 6.03 11.17
N LEU A 56 6.97 4.97 11.00
CA LEU A 56 6.43 3.64 10.71
C LEU A 56 5.54 3.15 11.85
N LYS A 57 5.96 3.39 13.07
CA LYS A 57 5.17 3.06 14.25
C LYS A 57 3.91 3.89 14.32
N THR A 58 4.01 5.18 14.03
CA THR A 58 2.86 6.09 13.96
C THR A 58 1.86 5.64 12.90
N ILE A 59 2.33 5.25 11.72
CA ILE A 59 1.47 4.72 10.65
C ILE A 59 0.72 3.49 11.14
N GLN A 60 1.42 2.57 11.78
CA GLN A 60 0.82 1.36 12.32
C GLN A 60 -0.30 1.68 13.32
N GLU A 61 -0.05 2.61 14.24
CA GLU A 61 -1.01 3.02 15.24
C GLU A 61 -2.25 3.66 14.61
N ILE A 62 -2.04 4.56 13.65
CA ILE A 62 -3.13 5.23 12.95
C ILE A 62 -3.99 4.22 12.18
N LEU A 63 -3.36 3.29 11.45
CA LEU A 63 -4.08 2.28 10.69
C LEU A 63 -4.89 1.36 11.59
N ASN A 64 -4.30 0.90 12.69
CA ASN A 64 -5.01 0.02 13.63
C ASN A 64 -6.20 0.73 14.27
N PHE A 65 -6.05 2.00 14.59
CA PHE A 65 -7.14 2.79 15.14
C PHE A 65 -8.26 3.05 14.12
N LYS A 66 -7.90 3.46 12.90
CA LYS A 66 -8.87 3.84 11.87
C LYS A 66 -9.57 2.64 11.23
N LEU A 67 -8.84 1.55 10.99
CA LEU A 67 -9.38 0.40 10.28
C LEU A 67 -10.05 -0.61 11.20
N LYS A 68 -9.78 -0.59 12.50
CA LYS A 68 -10.40 -1.45 13.51
C LYS A 68 -10.41 -2.93 13.11
N GLN A 69 -9.26 -3.43 12.64
CA GLN A 69 -9.14 -4.83 12.29
C GLN A 69 -9.10 -5.71 13.52
N LYS A 70 -9.53 -6.97 13.40
CA LYS A 70 -9.53 -7.93 14.50
C LYS A 70 -8.13 -8.22 15.02
N LYS A 71 -7.14 -8.21 14.14
CA LYS A 71 -5.73 -8.41 14.47
C LYS A 71 -4.96 -7.14 14.22
N VAL A 72 -3.94 -6.90 15.03
CA VAL A 72 -3.03 -5.77 14.83
C VAL A 72 -2.31 -5.95 13.49
N ILE A 73 -2.32 -4.90 12.68
CA ILE A 73 -1.58 -4.86 11.41
C ILE A 73 -0.32 -4.03 11.58
N TYR A 74 0.72 -4.39 10.83
CA TYR A 74 1.99 -3.67 10.82
C TYR A 74 2.55 -3.67 9.40
N PRO A 75 3.37 -2.64 9.05
CA PRO A 75 3.93 -2.59 7.71
C PRO A 75 4.94 -3.71 7.49
N VAL A 76 4.85 -4.36 6.34
CA VAL A 76 5.69 -5.51 5.97
C VAL A 76 6.61 -5.17 4.82
N LEU A 77 6.14 -4.37 3.88
CA LEU A 77 6.82 -4.16 2.61
C LEU A 77 6.51 -2.77 2.07
N THR A 78 7.54 -2.08 1.60
CA THR A 78 7.37 -0.89 0.75
C THR A 78 7.85 -1.21 -0.65
N THR A 79 7.09 -0.77 -1.65
CA THR A 79 7.41 -0.95 -3.05
C THR A 79 7.36 0.39 -3.75
N HIS A 80 8.38 0.67 -4.54
CA HIS A 80 8.46 1.87 -5.36
C HIS A 80 8.70 1.46 -6.82
N TYR A 81 8.01 2.11 -7.73
CA TYR A 81 8.20 1.92 -9.16
C TYR A 81 7.77 3.16 -9.91
N GLU A 82 8.21 3.25 -11.16
CA GLU A 82 7.78 4.27 -12.10
C GLU A 82 6.82 3.63 -13.09
N ARG A 83 5.80 4.39 -13.49
CA ARG A 83 4.78 3.88 -14.39
C ARG A 83 4.55 4.85 -15.54
N GLU A 84 4.52 4.32 -16.75
CA GLU A 84 4.10 5.05 -17.94
C GLU A 84 2.76 4.51 -18.43
N TYR A 85 1.92 5.42 -18.88
CA TYR A 85 0.58 5.11 -19.36
C TYR A 85 0.52 5.31 -20.86
N PHE A 86 -0.04 4.36 -21.56
CA PHE A 86 -0.23 4.40 -22.99
C PHE A 86 -1.69 4.20 -23.32
N ILE A 87 -2.16 4.89 -24.35
CA ILE A 87 -3.50 4.73 -24.87
C ILE A 87 -3.45 4.67 -26.38
N SER A 88 -4.21 3.77 -27.01
CA SER A 88 -4.33 3.70 -28.46
C SER A 88 -5.06 4.93 -29.00
N LEU A 89 -4.86 5.24 -30.30
CA LEU A 89 -5.47 6.41 -30.93
C LEU A 89 -6.99 6.40 -30.84
N ASN A 90 -7.61 5.22 -30.88
CA ASN A 90 -9.06 5.08 -30.75
C ASN A 90 -9.55 5.05 -29.30
N GLY A 91 -8.64 5.12 -28.32
CA GLY A 91 -8.97 5.11 -26.90
C GLY A 91 -9.42 3.76 -26.33
N LYS A 92 -9.44 2.70 -27.14
CA LYS A 92 -9.96 1.39 -26.71
C LYS A 92 -8.95 0.52 -25.98
N ILE A 93 -7.66 0.71 -26.24
CA ILE A 93 -6.60 -0.08 -25.64
C ILE A 93 -5.80 0.82 -24.72
N ARG A 94 -5.63 0.39 -23.47
CA ARG A 94 -4.77 1.03 -22.49
C ARG A 94 -3.70 0.04 -22.04
N ALA A 95 -2.48 0.55 -21.92
CA ALA A 95 -1.37 -0.25 -21.43
C ALA A 95 -0.57 0.56 -20.42
N THR A 96 0.04 -0.12 -19.48
CA THR A 96 0.98 0.50 -18.55
C THR A 96 2.29 -0.26 -18.57
N VAL A 97 3.39 0.47 -18.40
CA VAL A 97 4.71 -0.12 -18.23
C VAL A 97 5.26 0.32 -16.90
N ASP A 98 5.57 -0.64 -16.05
CA ASP A 98 6.17 -0.41 -14.75
C ASP A 98 7.65 -0.74 -14.82
N TYR A 99 8.50 0.14 -14.33
CA TYR A 99 9.94 -0.03 -14.37
C TYR A 99 10.61 0.56 -13.13
N ASN A 100 11.88 0.26 -12.93
CA ASN A 100 12.64 0.64 -11.73
C ASN A 100 11.98 0.17 -10.45
N LEU A 101 11.49 -1.06 -10.47
CA LEU A 101 10.82 -1.66 -9.33
C LEU A 101 11.82 -1.95 -8.21
N LYS A 102 11.53 -1.43 -7.03
CA LYS A 102 12.31 -1.67 -5.82
C LYS A 102 11.36 -2.00 -4.67
N SER A 103 11.72 -3.03 -3.91
CA SER A 103 10.95 -3.44 -2.74
C SER A 103 11.88 -3.59 -1.55
N ILE A 104 11.40 -3.12 -0.40
CA ILE A 104 12.10 -3.25 0.87
C ILE A 104 11.15 -3.92 1.85
N PHE A 105 11.56 -5.06 2.39
CA PHE A 105 10.81 -5.73 3.45
C PHE A 105 11.08 -5.06 4.78
N LEU A 106 10.01 -4.84 5.54
CA LEU A 106 10.08 -4.25 6.87
C LEU A 106 9.75 -5.35 7.89
N ASN A 107 10.60 -5.50 8.90
CA ASN A 107 10.37 -6.47 9.95
C ASN A 107 10.59 -5.78 11.30
N ASN A 108 9.50 -5.54 12.03
CA ASN A 108 9.52 -4.89 13.35
C ASN A 108 10.36 -3.61 13.39
N GLY A 109 10.30 -2.81 12.32
CA GLY A 109 11.09 -1.59 12.20
C GLY A 109 12.49 -1.77 11.65
N SER A 110 12.90 -3.00 11.33
CA SER A 110 14.14 -3.29 10.63
C SER A 110 13.90 -3.37 9.14
N ASN A 111 14.81 -2.80 8.37
CA ASN A 111 14.79 -2.94 6.92
C ASN A 111 15.58 -4.18 6.54
N LEU A 112 14.92 -5.09 5.84
CA LEU A 112 15.61 -6.21 5.21
C LEU A 112 15.70 -5.90 3.73
N ASP A 113 16.93 -5.80 3.22
CA ASP A 113 17.15 -5.60 1.81
C ASP A 113 16.68 -6.84 1.06
N SER A 114 15.70 -6.64 0.21
CA SER A 114 15.22 -7.67 -0.69
C SER A 114 14.95 -7.05 -2.04
N ALA A 115 15.66 -7.52 -3.02
CA ALA A 115 15.41 -7.18 -4.42
C ALA A 115 14.46 -8.22 -4.99
N ILE A 116 13.39 -7.75 -5.56
CA ILE A 116 12.48 -8.59 -6.32
C ILE A 116 12.78 -8.40 -7.79
#